data_b59b68c443b2e654fd8f9150a0862b0b
#
_entry.id   b59b68c443b2e654fd8f9150a0862b0b
#
_cell.length_a   1.000
_cell.length_b   1.000
_cell.length_c   1.000
_cell.angle_alpha   90.00
_cell.angle_beta   90.00
_cell.angle_gamma   90.00
#
_symmetry.space_group_name_H-M   'P 1'
#
loop_
_entity.id
_entity.type
_entity.pdbx_description
1 polymer ?
#
loop_
_entity_poly.entity_id
_entity_poly.type
_entity_poly.pdbx_seq_one_letter_code
_entity_poly.pdbx_strand_id
1 'polypeptide(L)'
;MAGTARARERPKNYPKLTDYQPTRFMLPESHYDAAKADRAVRFIENLCHTKGRWAGKPFWLLPWQERIVRDIFGIVKEDDTRQFRTAYVEIPKKNGKQLALDTPIPTPQGFTNMGDLKVGDTVFDENGIPCHVVAKSPVDDTEKAYKLTFKDGTSIIAGERHLWNCQYIYGKRKDVLWTTGEIYHRTSEYRQRFSDRPQSKRDSLIRIPVSGVLQTASADLPVDPYLYGYWLGNGNATKPEVTVRTEDVEDIISFIPYKVHNRYPQKCGGSEIVKYNELKAVLLDNFREKKIRPEYLRASAEQRWALLQGLMDSDGCIGER
;
A
#
# COMPACT_ATOMS: atom_id res chain seq x y z
N MET A 1 5.99 -45.36 23.89
CA MET A 1 4.55 -45.28 23.65
C MET A 1 4.14 -43.81 23.86
N ALA A 2 3.97 -43.07 22.77
CA ALA A 2 3.49 -41.70 22.83
C ALA A 2 1.97 -41.76 23.00
N GLY A 3 1.49 -41.37 24.19
CA GLY A 3 0.07 -41.30 24.47
C GLY A 3 -0.59 -40.29 23.53
N THR A 4 -1.58 -40.73 22.76
CA THR A 4 -2.45 -39.90 21.95
C THR A 4 -3.18 -38.93 22.89
N ALA A 5 -2.72 -37.68 22.95
CA ALA A 5 -3.41 -36.63 23.69
C ALA A 5 -4.86 -36.57 23.19
N ARG A 6 -5.81 -36.89 24.08
CA ARG A 6 -7.24 -36.83 23.79
C ARG A 6 -7.59 -35.43 23.29
N ALA A 7 -8.20 -35.34 22.12
CA ALA A 7 -8.66 -34.06 21.56
C ALA A 7 -9.57 -33.38 22.59
N ARG A 8 -9.28 -32.11 22.93
CA ARG A 8 -10.15 -31.31 23.80
C ARG A 8 -11.45 -30.99 23.05
N GLU A 9 -12.58 -31.10 23.72
CA GLU A 9 -13.86 -30.74 23.14
C GLU A 9 -14.13 -29.26 23.37
N ARG A 10 -14.56 -28.56 22.33
CA ARG A 10 -15.01 -27.18 22.42
C ARG A 10 -16.24 -27.06 23.33
N PRO A 11 -16.41 -25.99 24.10
CA PRO A 11 -17.64 -25.73 24.85
C PRO A 11 -18.86 -25.77 23.95
N LYS A 12 -19.98 -26.32 24.42
CA LYS A 12 -21.22 -26.47 23.62
C LYS A 12 -21.69 -25.14 23.00
N ASN A 13 -21.51 -24.03 23.71
CA ASN A 13 -21.94 -22.69 23.28
C ASN A 13 -20.83 -21.91 22.55
N TYR A 14 -19.69 -22.55 22.22
CA TYR A 14 -18.62 -21.87 21.48
C TYR A 14 -18.97 -21.76 20.00
N PRO A 15 -18.78 -20.61 19.33
CA PRO A 15 -19.07 -20.47 17.90
C PRO A 15 -18.34 -21.53 17.08
N LYS A 16 -19.08 -22.22 16.18
CA LYS A 16 -18.53 -23.24 15.29
C LYS A 16 -18.53 -22.72 13.86
N LEU A 17 -17.55 -23.13 13.09
CA LEU A 17 -17.52 -22.90 11.64
C LEU A 17 -18.47 -23.92 10.98
N THR A 18 -19.59 -23.44 10.43
CA THR A 18 -20.63 -24.28 9.80
C THR A 18 -20.56 -24.31 8.28
N ASP A 19 -20.14 -23.22 7.64
CA ASP A 19 -20.24 -23.00 6.19
C ASP A 19 -18.86 -22.87 5.54
N TYR A 20 -17.93 -23.78 5.90
CA TYR A 20 -16.60 -23.72 5.32
C TYR A 20 -16.63 -24.24 3.87
N GLN A 21 -16.16 -23.37 2.99
CA GLN A 21 -15.78 -23.72 1.61
C GLN A 21 -14.31 -23.37 1.44
N PRO A 22 -13.51 -24.14 0.72
CA PRO A 22 -12.16 -23.76 0.35
C PRO A 22 -12.15 -22.38 -0.30
N THR A 23 -11.15 -21.58 0.01
CA THR A 23 -11.09 -20.21 -0.51
C THR A 23 -11.05 -20.20 -2.03
N ARG A 24 -11.64 -19.18 -2.65
CA ARG A 24 -11.55 -18.88 -4.08
C ARG A 24 -10.12 -18.66 -4.61
N PHE A 25 -9.14 -18.56 -3.70
CA PHE A 25 -7.73 -18.43 -4.05
C PHE A 25 -7.04 -19.79 -4.27
N MET A 26 -7.76 -20.89 -4.19
CA MET A 26 -7.25 -22.20 -4.53
C MET A 26 -6.97 -22.25 -6.03
N LEU A 27 -5.74 -22.60 -6.40
CA LEU A 27 -5.34 -22.75 -7.80
C LEU A 27 -6.02 -23.98 -8.42
N PRO A 28 -6.20 -23.99 -9.76
CA PRO A 28 -6.85 -25.14 -10.44
C PRO A 28 -6.15 -26.47 -10.19
N GLU A 29 -4.81 -26.46 -10.07
CA GLU A 29 -3.96 -27.63 -9.80
C GLU A 29 -3.88 -27.98 -8.30
N SER A 30 -4.58 -27.27 -7.44
CA SER A 30 -4.61 -27.53 -6.01
C SER A 30 -5.92 -28.17 -5.60
N HIS A 31 -5.89 -28.89 -4.49
CA HIS A 31 -7.08 -29.52 -3.90
C HIS A 31 -7.13 -29.28 -2.39
N TYR A 32 -8.29 -29.49 -1.79
CA TYR A 32 -8.47 -29.33 -0.34
C TYR A 32 -8.35 -30.67 0.38
N ASP A 33 -7.38 -30.79 1.28
CA ASP A 33 -7.18 -31.90 2.19
C ASP A 33 -7.74 -31.58 3.58
N ALA A 34 -8.92 -32.08 3.88
CA ALA A 34 -9.61 -31.88 5.14
C ALA A 34 -8.83 -32.46 6.33
N ALA A 35 -8.12 -33.57 6.15
CA ALA A 35 -7.36 -34.19 7.24
C ALA A 35 -6.17 -33.33 7.68
N LYS A 36 -5.48 -32.71 6.75
CA LYS A 36 -4.40 -31.75 7.05
C LYS A 36 -4.92 -30.50 7.72
N ALA A 37 -6.03 -29.95 7.22
CA ALA A 37 -6.70 -28.80 7.83
C ALA A 37 -7.13 -29.11 9.28
N ASP A 38 -7.79 -30.25 9.52
CA ASP A 38 -8.22 -30.68 10.85
C ASP A 38 -7.06 -30.93 11.80
N ARG A 39 -5.93 -31.42 11.29
CA ARG A 39 -4.71 -31.60 12.09
C ARG A 39 -4.17 -30.26 12.56
N ALA A 40 -4.14 -29.25 11.69
CA ALA A 40 -3.66 -27.92 12.04
C ALA A 40 -4.60 -27.23 13.05
N VAL A 41 -5.90 -27.29 12.86
CA VAL A 41 -6.91 -26.77 13.78
C VAL A 41 -6.75 -27.43 15.16
N ARG A 42 -6.72 -28.74 15.22
CA ARG A 42 -6.54 -29.50 16.48
C ARG A 42 -5.22 -29.17 17.17
N PHE A 43 -4.14 -29.01 16.43
CA PHE A 43 -2.86 -28.62 17.00
C PHE A 43 -2.97 -27.28 17.72
N ILE A 44 -3.54 -26.25 17.08
CA ILE A 44 -3.68 -24.91 17.66
C ILE A 44 -4.62 -24.94 18.87
N GLU A 45 -5.73 -25.68 18.81
CA GLU A 45 -6.70 -25.75 19.90
C GLU A 45 -6.21 -26.55 21.11
N ASN A 46 -5.17 -27.37 20.93
CA ASN A 46 -4.48 -28.02 22.04
C ASN A 46 -3.49 -27.10 22.79
N LEU A 47 -3.20 -25.91 22.24
CA LEU A 47 -2.40 -24.90 22.92
C LEU A 47 -3.23 -24.20 24.02
N CYS A 48 -2.52 -23.53 24.93
CA CYS A 48 -3.13 -22.71 25.95
C CYS A 48 -2.62 -21.27 25.85
N HIS A 49 -3.44 -20.33 26.28
CA HIS A 49 -2.98 -18.95 26.47
C HIS A 49 -1.87 -18.90 27.52
N THR A 50 -0.79 -18.16 27.22
CA THR A 50 0.40 -18.09 28.09
C THR A 50 0.41 -16.88 29.00
N LYS A 51 -0.41 -15.85 28.73
CA LYS A 51 -0.39 -14.56 29.47
C LYS A 51 -1.79 -14.01 29.72
N GLY A 52 -1.87 -13.10 30.70
CA GLY A 52 -3.09 -12.35 31.04
C GLY A 52 -4.17 -13.20 31.70
N ARG A 53 -5.40 -12.68 31.77
CA ARG A 53 -6.56 -13.34 32.40
C ARG A 53 -6.94 -14.69 31.80
N TRP A 54 -6.40 -15.01 30.65
CA TRP A 54 -6.64 -16.25 29.91
C TRP A 54 -5.52 -17.29 30.08
N ALA A 55 -4.45 -16.96 30.79
CA ALA A 55 -3.32 -17.89 31.00
C ALA A 55 -3.81 -19.27 31.49
N GLY A 56 -3.30 -20.32 30.85
CA GLY A 56 -3.67 -21.70 31.12
C GLY A 56 -5.03 -22.17 30.54
N LYS A 57 -5.85 -21.25 30.00
CA LYS A 57 -7.10 -21.64 29.35
C LYS A 57 -6.84 -22.10 27.92
N PRO A 58 -7.62 -23.08 27.40
CA PRO A 58 -7.49 -23.55 26.03
C PRO A 58 -7.67 -22.42 25.00
N PHE A 59 -6.92 -22.51 23.90
CA PHE A 59 -7.01 -21.58 22.78
C PHE A 59 -8.01 -22.12 21.76
N TRP A 60 -9.27 -21.73 21.86
CA TRP A 60 -10.28 -22.10 20.88
C TRP A 60 -10.29 -21.12 19.72
N LEU A 61 -10.26 -21.64 18.48
CA LEU A 61 -10.35 -20.83 17.28
C LEU A 61 -11.79 -20.31 17.07
N LEU A 62 -11.94 -19.01 16.83
CA LEU A 62 -13.17 -18.45 16.31
C LEU A 62 -13.41 -18.90 14.86
N PRO A 63 -14.66 -18.91 14.35
CA PRO A 63 -14.95 -19.38 12.99
C PRO A 63 -14.07 -18.75 11.90
N TRP A 64 -13.83 -17.46 11.96
CA TRP A 64 -12.97 -16.75 11.01
C TRP A 64 -11.48 -17.16 11.14
N GLN A 65 -10.99 -17.41 12.35
CA GLN A 65 -9.61 -17.90 12.58
C GLN A 65 -9.45 -19.33 12.05
N GLU A 66 -10.44 -20.17 12.33
CA GLU A 66 -10.47 -21.55 11.84
C GLU A 66 -10.49 -21.59 10.30
N ARG A 67 -11.25 -20.70 9.64
CA ARG A 67 -11.26 -20.57 8.18
C ARG A 67 -9.85 -20.31 7.63
N ILE A 68 -9.14 -19.33 8.18
CA ILE A 68 -7.77 -18.97 7.76
C ILE A 68 -6.81 -20.18 7.95
N VAL A 69 -6.89 -20.85 9.10
CA VAL A 69 -6.06 -22.04 9.36
C VAL A 69 -6.36 -23.15 8.35
N ARG A 70 -7.64 -23.40 8.05
CA ARG A 70 -8.06 -24.41 7.07
C ARG A 70 -7.56 -24.09 5.67
N ASP A 71 -7.65 -22.83 5.25
CA ASP A 71 -7.14 -22.40 3.95
C ASP A 71 -5.62 -22.59 3.84
N ILE A 72 -4.84 -22.14 4.83
CA ILE A 72 -3.37 -22.19 4.79
C ILE A 72 -2.84 -23.63 4.83
N PHE A 73 -3.48 -24.51 5.60
CA PHE A 73 -2.95 -25.85 5.86
C PHE A 73 -3.69 -26.96 5.11
N GLY A 74 -4.91 -26.70 4.65
CA GLY A 74 -5.71 -27.68 3.93
C GLY A 74 -5.63 -27.57 2.41
N ILE A 75 -5.25 -26.41 1.85
CA ILE A 75 -5.07 -26.29 0.40
C ILE A 75 -3.66 -26.76 0.03
N VAL A 76 -3.59 -27.83 -0.73
CA VAL A 76 -2.35 -28.51 -1.12
C VAL A 76 -2.28 -28.70 -2.63
N LYS A 77 -1.05 -28.78 -3.14
CA LYS A 77 -0.75 -29.06 -4.54
C LYS A 77 -0.77 -30.56 -4.80
N GLU A 78 -0.63 -30.94 -6.06
CA GLU A 78 -0.53 -32.35 -6.48
C GLU A 78 0.63 -33.12 -5.80
N ASP A 79 1.74 -32.41 -5.52
CA ASP A 79 2.91 -32.96 -4.81
C ASP A 79 2.72 -33.05 -3.28
N ASP A 80 1.48 -32.86 -2.81
CA ASP A 80 1.11 -32.90 -1.40
C ASP A 80 1.72 -31.80 -0.53
N THR A 81 2.41 -30.82 -1.13
CA THR A 81 2.91 -29.63 -0.43
C THR A 81 1.83 -28.57 -0.31
N ARG A 82 1.95 -27.70 0.71
CA ARG A 82 0.99 -26.59 0.88
C ARG A 82 1.09 -25.62 -0.29
N GLN A 83 -0.06 -25.18 -0.80
CA GLN A 83 -0.10 -24.12 -1.81
C GLN A 83 0.49 -22.82 -1.28
N PHE A 84 0.13 -22.44 -0.05
CA PHE A 84 0.59 -21.21 0.57
C PHE A 84 1.88 -21.44 1.37
N ARG A 85 2.99 -20.92 0.88
CA ARG A 85 4.28 -20.90 1.62
C ARG A 85 4.36 -19.72 2.58
N THR A 86 3.79 -18.60 2.19
CA THR A 86 3.72 -17.37 2.97
C THR A 86 2.27 -16.89 2.95
N ALA A 87 1.73 -16.58 4.12
CA ALA A 87 0.42 -15.96 4.27
C ALA A 87 0.60 -14.68 5.09
N TYR A 88 0.20 -13.55 4.52
CA TYR A 88 0.06 -12.30 5.26
C TYR A 88 -1.34 -12.26 5.85
N VAL A 89 -1.41 -12.35 7.18
CA VAL A 89 -2.67 -12.28 7.92
C VAL A 89 -2.64 -11.03 8.77
N GLU A 90 -3.21 -9.95 8.27
CA GLU A 90 -3.39 -8.74 9.04
C GLU A 90 -4.66 -8.86 9.88
N ILE A 91 -4.47 -9.14 11.15
CA ILE A 91 -5.56 -9.19 12.12
C ILE A 91 -5.37 -8.04 13.08
N PRO A 92 -6.34 -7.12 13.18
CA PRO A 92 -6.32 -6.08 14.19
C PRO A 92 -6.18 -6.72 15.58
N LYS A 93 -5.23 -6.25 16.37
CA LYS A 93 -5.08 -6.69 17.77
C LYS A 93 -6.40 -6.41 18.51
N LYS A 94 -7.12 -7.47 18.90
CA LYS A 94 -8.43 -7.47 19.58
C LYS A 94 -9.66 -7.12 18.72
N ASN A 95 -9.66 -7.40 17.42
CA ASN A 95 -10.80 -7.18 16.51
C ASN A 95 -11.38 -5.75 16.53
N GLY A 96 -10.56 -4.75 16.89
CA GLY A 96 -10.94 -3.34 16.90
C GLY A 96 -10.65 -2.70 15.56
N LYS A 97 -11.59 -1.95 15.05
CA LYS A 97 -11.51 -1.10 13.87
C LYS A 97 -10.45 -0.07 14.05
N GLN A 98 -9.80 0.17 12.95
CA GLN A 98 -8.53 0.83 13.10
C GLN A 98 -8.43 2.13 12.31
N LEU A 99 -9.15 2.25 11.20
CA LEU A 99 -9.22 3.46 10.40
C LEU A 99 -10.67 3.91 10.24
N ALA A 100 -10.88 5.23 10.06
CA ALA A 100 -12.19 5.77 9.74
C ALA A 100 -12.71 5.17 8.42
N LEU A 101 -14.04 4.98 8.32
CA LEU A 101 -14.67 4.32 7.17
C LEU A 101 -14.46 5.09 5.85
N ASP A 102 -14.28 6.39 5.92
CA ASP A 102 -14.01 7.29 4.81
C ASP A 102 -12.51 7.41 4.45
N THR A 103 -11.64 6.66 5.14
CA THR A 103 -10.20 6.65 4.82
C THR A 103 -9.99 6.10 3.41
N PRO A 104 -9.34 6.87 2.51
CA PRO A 104 -9.07 6.41 1.15
C PRO A 104 -7.99 5.32 1.15
N ILE A 105 -8.32 4.18 0.57
CA ILE A 105 -7.42 3.04 0.42
C ILE A 105 -7.07 2.88 -1.07
N PRO A 106 -5.78 2.84 -1.44
CA PRO A 106 -5.37 2.62 -2.81
C PRO A 106 -5.65 1.18 -3.24
N THR A 107 -6.20 1.05 -4.45
CA THR A 107 -6.43 -0.23 -5.11
C THR A 107 -5.88 -0.17 -6.55
N PRO A 108 -5.67 -1.28 -7.24
CA PRO A 108 -5.25 -1.25 -8.65
C PRO A 108 -6.21 -0.49 -9.57
N GLN A 109 -7.48 -0.37 -9.18
CA GLN A 109 -8.52 0.34 -9.95
C GLN A 109 -8.66 1.83 -9.56
N GLY A 110 -7.96 2.28 -8.53
CA GLY A 110 -8.03 3.63 -7.99
C GLY A 110 -8.24 3.62 -6.49
N PHE A 111 -8.71 4.74 -5.93
CA PHE A 111 -9.01 4.81 -4.49
C PHE A 111 -10.44 4.36 -4.21
N THR A 112 -10.60 3.62 -3.10
CA THR A 112 -11.89 3.30 -2.48
C THR A 112 -11.85 3.66 -1.01
N ASN A 113 -13.00 3.75 -0.34
CA ASN A 113 -12.99 3.99 1.11
C ASN A 113 -12.81 2.69 1.89
N MET A 114 -12.20 2.79 3.07
CA MET A 114 -12.04 1.64 3.98
C MET A 114 -13.35 0.92 4.26
N GLY A 115 -14.45 1.67 4.42
CA GLY A 115 -15.79 1.13 4.68
C GLY A 115 -16.35 0.29 3.54
N ASP A 116 -15.99 0.61 2.31
CA ASP A 116 -16.54 -0.01 1.08
C ASP A 116 -15.81 -1.29 0.68
N LEU A 117 -14.60 -1.53 1.23
CA LEU A 117 -13.82 -2.74 0.95
C LEU A 117 -14.59 -4.01 1.34
N LYS A 118 -14.47 -5.04 0.50
CA LYS A 118 -15.07 -6.36 0.68
C LYS A 118 -14.00 -7.44 0.69
N VAL A 119 -14.28 -8.56 1.33
CA VAL A 119 -13.41 -9.75 1.26
C VAL A 119 -13.22 -10.13 -0.19
N GLY A 120 -11.97 -10.27 -0.58
CA GLY A 120 -11.51 -10.59 -1.91
C GLY A 120 -11.21 -9.39 -2.80
N ASP A 121 -11.48 -8.16 -2.39
CA ASP A 121 -11.00 -6.98 -3.10
C ASP A 121 -9.47 -6.96 -3.11
N THR A 122 -8.90 -6.36 -4.14
CA THR A 122 -7.44 -6.22 -4.26
C THR A 122 -7.02 -4.85 -3.71
N VAL A 123 -6.07 -4.86 -2.79
CA VAL A 123 -5.40 -3.69 -2.21
C VAL A 123 -3.89 -3.86 -2.35
N PHE A 124 -3.10 -2.94 -1.82
CA PHE A 124 -1.64 -3.06 -1.82
C PHE A 124 -1.11 -3.33 -0.42
N ASP A 125 -0.08 -4.18 -0.33
CA ASP A 125 0.69 -4.39 0.90
C ASP A 125 1.71 -3.26 1.16
N GLU A 126 2.52 -3.38 2.21
CA GLU A 126 3.55 -2.40 2.58
C GLU A 126 4.66 -2.25 1.54
N ASN A 127 4.86 -3.21 0.67
CA ASN A 127 5.83 -3.17 -0.43
C ASN A 127 5.22 -2.62 -1.72
N GLY A 128 3.92 -2.31 -1.71
CA GLY A 128 3.18 -1.86 -2.88
C GLY A 128 2.75 -3.00 -3.81
N ILE A 129 2.79 -4.25 -3.35
CA ILE A 129 2.42 -5.42 -4.13
C ILE A 129 0.92 -5.68 -3.96
N PRO A 130 0.17 -5.97 -5.04
CA PRO A 130 -1.24 -6.30 -4.94
C PRO A 130 -1.48 -7.53 -4.06
N CYS A 131 -2.40 -7.41 -3.09
CA CYS A 131 -2.84 -8.47 -2.21
C CYS A 131 -4.35 -8.42 -2.01
N HIS A 132 -4.94 -9.49 -1.45
CA HIS A 132 -6.38 -9.55 -1.30
C HIS A 132 -6.83 -9.33 0.14
N VAL A 133 -7.97 -8.64 0.29
CA VAL A 133 -8.67 -8.54 1.57
C VAL A 133 -9.21 -9.93 1.94
N VAL A 134 -8.62 -10.54 2.95
CA VAL A 134 -8.98 -11.91 3.39
C VAL A 134 -10.10 -11.93 4.43
N ALA A 135 -10.27 -10.85 5.19
CA ALA A 135 -11.31 -10.73 6.20
C ALA A 135 -11.68 -9.26 6.47
N LYS A 136 -12.91 -9.01 6.87
CA LYS A 136 -13.42 -7.71 7.30
C LYS A 136 -14.12 -7.86 8.66
N SER A 137 -13.71 -7.06 9.65
CA SER A 137 -14.40 -7.01 10.94
C SER A 137 -15.70 -6.21 10.85
N PRO A 138 -16.67 -6.46 11.75
CA PRO A 138 -17.86 -5.59 11.88
C PRO A 138 -17.48 -4.15 12.23
N VAL A 139 -18.27 -3.14 11.88
CA VAL A 139 -18.07 -1.72 12.23
C VAL A 139 -18.30 -1.52 13.74
N ASP A 140 -17.43 -0.87 14.59
CA ASP A 140 -17.54 -0.52 16.01
C ASP A 140 -17.42 0.98 16.18
N ASP A 141 -18.42 1.64 16.53
CA ASP A 141 -18.52 3.07 16.74
C ASP A 141 -18.17 3.50 18.18
N THR A 142 -17.85 2.52 19.04
CA THR A 142 -17.56 2.76 20.46
C THR A 142 -16.08 2.96 20.77
N GLU A 143 -15.18 2.70 19.81
CA GLU A 143 -13.75 2.85 20.02
C GLU A 143 -13.34 4.32 19.97
N LYS A 144 -12.50 4.73 20.92
CA LYS A 144 -11.86 6.04 20.90
C LYS A 144 -10.94 6.16 19.69
N ALA A 145 -11.10 7.24 18.92
CA ALA A 145 -10.30 7.52 17.73
C ALA A 145 -9.47 8.79 17.90
N TYR A 146 -8.35 8.85 17.19
CA TYR A 146 -7.44 9.99 17.18
C TYR A 146 -7.18 10.43 15.74
N LYS A 147 -7.07 11.74 15.54
CA LYS A 147 -6.58 12.32 14.29
C LYS A 147 -5.06 12.45 14.36
N LEU A 148 -4.36 11.72 13.50
CA LEU A 148 -2.93 11.89 13.29
C LEU A 148 -2.74 12.88 12.16
N THR A 149 -1.94 13.93 12.41
CA THR A 149 -1.58 14.92 11.39
C THR A 149 -0.09 14.78 11.10
N PHE A 150 0.26 14.61 9.83
CA PHE A 150 1.63 14.49 9.36
C PHE A 150 2.25 15.86 9.09
N LYS A 151 3.57 15.90 8.90
CA LYS A 151 4.31 17.16 8.69
C LYS A 151 3.91 17.88 7.40
N ASP A 152 3.47 17.15 6.39
CA ASP A 152 2.97 17.67 5.11
C ASP A 152 1.54 18.26 5.19
N GLY A 153 0.92 18.21 6.37
CA GLY A 153 -0.44 18.68 6.61
C GLY A 153 -1.53 17.64 6.36
N THR A 154 -1.20 16.49 5.77
CA THR A 154 -2.17 15.40 5.60
C THR A 154 -2.56 14.81 6.95
N SER A 155 -3.70 14.16 7.02
CA SER A 155 -4.18 13.56 8.27
C SER A 155 -4.96 12.28 8.03
N ILE A 156 -4.92 11.40 9.04
CA ILE A 156 -5.68 10.16 9.07
C ILE A 156 -6.35 10.01 10.44
N ILE A 157 -7.57 9.43 10.46
CA ILE A 157 -8.27 9.12 11.70
C ILE A 157 -8.15 7.62 11.94
N ALA A 158 -7.60 7.27 13.10
CA ALA A 158 -7.38 5.88 13.48
C ALA A 158 -7.86 5.61 14.91
N GLY A 159 -8.40 4.42 15.14
CA GLY A 159 -8.79 3.95 16.47
C GLY A 159 -7.59 3.84 17.42
N GLU A 160 -7.84 3.93 18.72
CA GLU A 160 -6.82 3.89 19.78
C GLU A 160 -5.87 2.71 19.64
N ARG A 161 -6.38 1.56 19.17
CA ARG A 161 -5.64 0.30 19.06
C ARG A 161 -5.01 0.05 17.69
N HIS A 162 -5.17 0.96 16.73
CA HIS A 162 -4.55 0.81 15.42
C HIS A 162 -3.03 0.73 15.55
N LEU A 163 -2.43 -0.26 14.93
CA LEU A 163 -0.99 -0.50 14.98
C LEU A 163 -0.28 0.20 13.83
N TRP A 164 0.77 0.90 14.18
CA TRP A 164 1.66 1.59 13.25
C TRP A 164 3.04 0.99 13.34
N ASN A 165 3.62 0.65 12.20
CA ASN A 165 5.06 0.44 12.13
C ASN A 165 5.74 1.81 12.21
N CYS A 166 6.51 2.04 13.26
CA CYS A 166 7.10 3.34 13.57
C CYS A 166 8.61 3.24 13.67
N GLN A 167 9.29 4.31 13.28
CA GLN A 167 10.70 4.53 13.57
C GLN A 167 10.84 5.67 14.57
N TYR A 168 11.47 5.36 15.69
CA TYR A 168 11.77 6.36 16.72
C TYR A 168 13.10 7.05 16.42
N ILE A 169 13.13 8.39 16.45
CA ILE A 169 14.27 9.17 15.97
C ILE A 169 15.41 9.25 16.99
N TYR A 170 15.10 9.15 18.30
CA TYR A 170 16.13 9.20 19.34
C TYR A 170 16.68 7.82 19.68
N GLY A 171 18.01 7.65 19.55
CA GLY A 171 18.71 6.41 19.78
C GLY A 171 19.03 5.63 18.50
N LYS A 172 19.42 4.35 18.64
CA LYS A 172 19.56 3.46 17.48
C LYS A 172 18.18 3.28 16.86
N ARG A 173 18.03 3.66 15.58
CA ARG A 173 16.79 3.47 14.83
C ARG A 173 16.34 2.02 14.95
N LYS A 174 15.19 1.81 15.58
CA LYS A 174 14.54 0.50 15.67
C LYS A 174 13.13 0.67 15.16
N ASP A 175 12.75 -0.24 14.28
CA ASP A 175 11.35 -0.39 13.91
C ASP A 175 10.59 -0.91 15.12
N VAL A 176 9.50 -0.23 15.47
CA VAL A 176 8.67 -0.56 16.62
C VAL A 176 7.20 -0.50 16.23
N LEU A 177 6.42 -1.43 16.72
CA LEU A 177 4.97 -1.44 16.55
C LEU A 177 4.33 -0.72 17.74
N TRP A 178 3.69 0.42 17.47
CA TRP A 178 2.93 1.18 18.46
C TRP A 178 1.48 1.34 18.06
N THR A 179 0.59 1.33 19.05
CA THR A 179 -0.81 1.70 18.84
C THR A 179 -0.94 3.23 18.71
N THR A 180 -2.04 3.67 18.12
CA THR A 180 -2.38 5.11 18.04
C THR A 180 -2.38 5.75 19.43
N GLY A 181 -2.91 5.05 20.44
CA GLY A 181 -2.91 5.52 21.82
C GLY A 181 -1.50 5.68 22.37
N GLU A 182 -0.59 4.72 22.14
CA GLU A 182 0.82 4.83 22.56
C GLU A 182 1.54 5.99 21.86
N ILE A 183 1.28 6.20 20.56
CA ILE A 183 1.82 7.37 19.83
C ILE A 183 1.31 8.67 20.45
N TYR A 184 0.01 8.77 20.76
CA TYR A 184 -0.60 9.94 21.40
C TYR A 184 0.06 10.25 22.76
N HIS A 185 0.19 9.25 23.64
CA HIS A 185 0.81 9.45 24.94
C HIS A 185 2.27 9.88 24.83
N ARG A 186 3.07 9.18 24.03
CA ARG A 186 4.48 9.51 23.81
C ARG A 186 4.70 10.89 23.22
N THR A 187 3.89 11.29 22.25
CA THR A 187 3.99 12.63 21.65
C THR A 187 3.54 13.71 22.61
N SER A 188 2.52 13.46 23.44
CA SER A 188 2.04 14.40 24.46
C SER A 188 3.07 14.61 25.56
N GLU A 189 3.64 13.54 26.12
CA GLU A 189 4.71 13.61 27.11
C GLU A 189 5.94 14.37 26.60
N TYR A 190 6.32 14.09 25.35
CA TYR A 190 7.44 14.77 24.72
C TYR A 190 7.17 16.28 24.51
N ARG A 191 5.99 16.63 24.03
CA ARG A 191 5.59 18.04 23.85
C ARG A 191 5.56 18.79 25.18
N GLN A 192 5.09 18.13 26.23
CA GLN A 192 5.10 18.70 27.57
C GLN A 192 6.53 18.90 28.10
N ARG A 193 7.38 17.87 27.96
CA ARG A 193 8.79 17.93 28.42
C ARG A 193 9.64 18.98 27.71
N PHE A 194 9.33 19.30 26.47
CA PHE A 194 10.08 20.24 25.64
C PHE A 194 9.23 21.44 25.21
N SER A 195 8.30 21.86 26.05
CA SER A 195 7.38 22.97 25.80
C SER A 195 8.08 24.30 25.55
N ASP A 196 9.30 24.44 26.08
CA ASP A 196 10.20 25.60 25.92
C ASP A 196 10.88 25.68 24.54
N ARG A 197 10.85 24.61 23.74
CA ARG A 197 11.50 24.57 22.43
C ARG A 197 10.56 25.05 21.31
N PRO A 198 11.10 25.64 20.23
CA PRO A 198 10.30 25.97 19.04
C PRO A 198 9.56 24.76 18.49
N GLN A 199 8.35 24.98 17.99
CA GLN A 199 7.47 23.91 17.48
C GLN A 199 8.16 23.05 16.41
N SER A 200 8.95 23.66 15.51
CA SER A 200 9.72 22.96 14.48
C SER A 200 10.72 21.94 15.03
N LYS A 201 11.14 22.07 16.29
CA LYS A 201 12.05 21.12 16.98
C LYS A 201 11.30 20.09 17.84
N ARG A 202 9.97 20.26 17.99
CA ARG A 202 9.10 19.37 18.77
C ARG A 202 8.38 18.32 17.94
N ASP A 203 8.31 18.49 16.62
CA ASP A 203 7.34 17.79 15.76
C ASP A 203 7.86 16.53 15.05
N SER A 204 9.06 16.01 15.36
CA SER A 204 9.63 14.94 14.51
C SER A 204 10.10 13.71 15.26
N LEU A 205 9.40 13.29 16.33
CA LEU A 205 9.83 12.14 17.13
C LEU A 205 9.62 10.79 16.47
N ILE A 206 8.54 10.67 15.74
CA ILE A 206 8.05 9.41 15.21
C ILE A 206 7.95 9.55 13.70
N ARG A 207 8.52 8.60 12.98
CA ARG A 207 8.36 8.44 11.54
C ARG A 207 7.57 7.18 11.28
N ILE A 208 6.64 7.27 10.35
CA ILE A 208 5.93 6.12 9.79
C ILE A 208 6.53 5.91 8.41
N PRO A 209 7.12 4.74 8.12
CA PRO A 209 7.62 4.42 6.80
C PRO A 209 6.50 4.54 5.76
N VAL A 210 6.82 5.11 4.61
CA VAL A 210 5.91 5.08 3.46
C VAL A 210 5.94 3.68 2.84
N SER A 211 4.84 3.30 2.22
CA SER A 211 4.77 2.04 1.45
C SER A 211 5.78 2.05 0.29
N GLY A 212 6.09 0.88 -0.20
CA GLY A 212 6.81 0.71 -1.47
C GLY A 212 6.05 1.30 -2.65
N VAL A 213 6.71 1.36 -3.80
CA VAL A 213 6.08 1.84 -5.04
C VAL A 213 4.96 0.90 -5.44
N LEU A 214 3.73 1.42 -5.57
CA LEU A 214 2.58 0.61 -5.94
C LEU A 214 2.78 -0.08 -7.30
N GLN A 215 2.70 -1.39 -7.33
CA GLN A 215 2.86 -2.21 -8.52
C GLN A 215 1.53 -2.36 -9.24
N THR A 216 1.24 -1.41 -10.11
CA THR A 216 0.07 -1.41 -11.00
C THR A 216 0.42 -2.02 -12.35
N ALA A 217 -0.58 -2.48 -13.09
CA ALA A 217 -0.38 -2.99 -14.44
C ALA A 217 0.09 -1.90 -15.40
N SER A 218 0.77 -2.31 -16.47
CA SER A 218 1.08 -1.42 -17.57
C SER A 218 -0.21 -0.90 -18.21
N ALA A 219 -0.25 0.39 -18.49
CA ALA A 219 -1.37 1.06 -19.13
C ALA A 219 -1.05 1.40 -20.58
N ASP A 220 -2.06 1.33 -21.45
CA ASP A 220 -1.99 1.91 -22.79
C ASP A 220 -2.17 3.43 -22.66
N LEU A 221 -1.09 4.17 -22.84
CA LEU A 221 -1.03 5.61 -22.62
C LEU A 221 -1.05 6.35 -23.96
N PRO A 222 -1.73 7.49 -24.05
CA PRO A 222 -1.86 8.24 -25.32
C PRO A 222 -0.52 8.75 -25.86
N VAL A 223 0.47 8.98 -25.00
CA VAL A 223 1.83 9.40 -25.34
C VAL A 223 2.80 8.68 -24.43
N ASP A 224 4.01 8.41 -24.91
CA ASP A 224 5.09 7.87 -24.09
C ASP A 224 5.26 8.68 -22.79
N PRO A 225 5.37 8.03 -21.62
CA PRO A 225 5.41 8.71 -20.34
C PRO A 225 6.57 9.69 -20.19
N TYR A 226 7.76 9.37 -20.71
CA TYR A 226 8.90 10.28 -20.65
C TYR A 226 8.64 11.55 -21.47
N LEU A 227 8.21 11.40 -22.73
CA LEU A 227 7.86 12.54 -23.58
C LEU A 227 6.75 13.38 -22.96
N TYR A 228 5.73 12.74 -22.37
CA TYR A 228 4.64 13.45 -21.71
C TYR A 228 5.14 14.24 -20.48
N GLY A 229 6.01 13.64 -19.67
CA GLY A 229 6.66 14.32 -18.54
C GLY A 229 7.48 15.53 -18.99
N TYR A 230 8.29 15.35 -20.02
CA TYR A 230 9.09 16.43 -20.59
C TYR A 230 8.22 17.56 -21.18
N TRP A 231 7.12 17.20 -21.85
CA TRP A 231 6.15 18.19 -22.37
C TRP A 231 5.44 18.94 -21.24
N LEU A 232 5.14 18.32 -20.13
CA LEU A 232 4.53 19.00 -18.97
C LEU A 232 5.41 20.16 -18.45
N GLY A 233 6.72 20.01 -18.43
CA GLY A 233 7.68 21.08 -18.13
C GLY A 233 7.85 22.02 -19.34
N ASN A 234 8.61 21.59 -20.31
CA ASN A 234 9.10 22.41 -21.41
C ASN A 234 8.29 22.34 -22.71
N GLY A 235 7.05 21.80 -22.71
CA GLY A 235 6.22 21.70 -23.91
C GLY A 235 5.36 22.94 -24.17
N ASN A 236 4.97 23.12 -25.42
CA ASN A 236 3.96 24.09 -25.79
C ASN A 236 2.55 23.53 -25.53
N ALA A 237 1.69 24.30 -24.88
CA ALA A 237 0.36 23.84 -24.49
C ALA A 237 -0.58 23.55 -25.71
N THR A 238 -0.39 24.28 -26.80
CA THR A 238 -1.28 24.25 -27.99
C THR A 238 -0.63 23.68 -29.23
N LYS A 239 0.69 23.39 -29.18
CA LYS A 239 1.43 22.83 -30.31
C LYS A 239 2.15 21.55 -29.89
N PRO A 240 2.27 20.57 -30.79
CA PRO A 240 2.91 19.29 -30.49
C PRO A 240 4.46 19.41 -30.52
N GLU A 241 5.00 20.24 -29.64
CA GLU A 241 6.42 20.59 -29.61
C GLU A 241 6.92 20.76 -28.19
N VAL A 242 8.19 20.48 -27.98
CA VAL A 242 8.94 20.70 -26.73
C VAL A 242 10.15 21.57 -27.05
N THR A 243 10.59 22.36 -26.05
CA THR A 243 11.83 23.14 -26.10
C THR A 243 12.92 22.37 -25.38
N VAL A 244 14.07 22.16 -26.03
CA VAL A 244 15.21 21.44 -25.49
C VAL A 244 16.45 22.33 -25.66
N ARG A 245 17.38 22.31 -24.70
CA ARG A 245 18.68 22.96 -24.87
C ARG A 245 19.45 22.33 -26.03
N THR A 246 20.15 23.13 -26.82
CA THR A 246 20.89 22.64 -27.98
C THR A 246 21.93 21.57 -27.62
N GLU A 247 22.56 21.70 -26.47
CA GLU A 247 23.54 20.73 -25.96
C GLU A 247 22.95 19.38 -25.52
N ASP A 248 21.68 19.37 -25.08
CA ASP A 248 21.00 18.19 -24.53
C ASP A 248 20.09 17.49 -25.55
N VAL A 249 19.94 18.05 -26.76
CA VAL A 249 18.92 17.60 -27.73
C VAL A 249 19.09 16.12 -28.11
N GLU A 250 20.31 15.67 -28.39
CA GLU A 250 20.56 14.29 -28.82
C GLU A 250 20.27 13.30 -27.69
N ASP A 251 20.65 13.65 -26.44
CA ASP A 251 20.40 12.82 -25.28
C ASP A 251 18.88 12.71 -25.01
N ILE A 252 18.17 13.83 -24.99
CA ILE A 252 16.72 13.85 -24.77
C ILE A 252 15.96 13.08 -25.85
N ILE A 253 16.31 13.25 -27.13
CA ILE A 253 15.70 12.50 -28.23
C ILE A 253 15.94 10.99 -28.09
N SER A 254 17.07 10.56 -27.55
CA SER A 254 17.42 9.14 -27.40
C SER A 254 16.48 8.39 -26.44
N PHE A 255 15.88 9.09 -25.45
CA PHE A 255 14.89 8.52 -24.52
C PHE A 255 13.48 8.41 -25.11
N ILE A 256 13.20 9.08 -26.23
CA ILE A 256 11.84 9.19 -26.79
C ILE A 256 11.68 8.14 -27.90
N PRO A 257 10.71 7.20 -27.78
CA PRO A 257 10.55 6.10 -28.75
C PRO A 257 9.89 6.54 -30.06
N TYR A 258 9.70 7.83 -30.27
CA TYR A 258 9.06 8.38 -31.46
C TYR A 258 10.05 9.06 -32.39
N LYS A 259 9.73 9.04 -33.68
CA LYS A 259 10.52 9.77 -34.67
C LYS A 259 10.25 11.27 -34.56
N VAL A 260 11.30 12.06 -34.52
CA VAL A 260 11.21 13.51 -34.61
C VAL A 260 10.55 13.90 -35.94
N HIS A 261 9.44 14.64 -35.84
CA HIS A 261 8.71 15.11 -37.04
C HIS A 261 9.42 16.32 -37.68
N ASN A 262 9.85 17.26 -36.86
CA ASN A 262 10.60 18.43 -37.28
C ASN A 262 11.45 18.97 -36.12
N ARG A 263 12.51 19.69 -36.43
CA ARG A 263 13.44 20.29 -35.49
C ARG A 263 13.99 21.60 -36.06
N TYR A 264 14.05 22.64 -35.26
CA TYR A 264 14.58 23.94 -35.67
C TYR A 264 15.06 24.76 -34.46
N PRO A 265 16.11 25.60 -34.64
CA PRO A 265 16.62 26.43 -33.56
C PRO A 265 15.60 27.48 -33.12
N GLN A 266 15.59 27.80 -31.85
CA GLN A 266 14.78 28.90 -31.32
C GLN A 266 15.44 30.24 -31.60
N LYS A 267 14.62 31.28 -31.88
CA LYS A 267 15.11 32.61 -32.28
C LYS A 267 16.06 33.26 -31.27
N CYS A 268 15.90 32.95 -29.99
CA CYS A 268 16.75 33.49 -28.89
C CYS A 268 18.10 32.78 -28.74
N GLY A 269 18.40 31.71 -29.49
CA GLY A 269 19.59 30.88 -29.38
C GLY A 269 19.61 29.97 -28.16
N GLY A 270 20.54 29.02 -28.11
CA GLY A 270 20.79 28.12 -26.98
C GLY A 270 19.77 26.99 -26.78
N SER A 271 18.68 26.96 -27.55
CA SER A 271 17.69 25.89 -27.51
C SER A 271 17.06 25.63 -28.87
N GLU A 272 16.49 24.44 -29.00
CA GLU A 272 15.80 23.98 -30.20
C GLU A 272 14.36 23.62 -29.86
N ILE A 273 13.50 23.74 -30.86
CA ILE A 273 12.12 23.25 -30.80
C ILE A 273 12.07 21.91 -31.54
N VAL A 274 11.64 20.89 -30.85
CA VAL A 274 11.50 19.52 -31.35
C VAL A 274 10.02 19.16 -31.41
N LYS A 275 9.51 18.71 -32.55
CA LYS A 275 8.10 18.36 -32.77
C LYS A 275 7.90 16.86 -32.79
N TYR A 276 6.86 16.43 -32.06
CA TYR A 276 6.37 15.06 -32.05
C TYR A 276 4.87 15.05 -32.30
N ASN A 277 4.43 14.38 -33.36
CA ASN A 277 3.00 14.34 -33.73
C ASN A 277 2.12 13.68 -32.65
N GLU A 278 2.69 12.76 -31.89
CA GLU A 278 2.06 12.01 -30.81
C GLU A 278 1.56 12.95 -29.70
N LEU A 279 2.23 14.06 -29.48
CA LEU A 279 1.81 15.08 -28.50
C LEU A 279 0.43 15.69 -28.82
N LYS A 280 -0.08 15.55 -30.05
CA LYS A 280 -1.44 16.00 -30.41
C LYS A 280 -2.51 15.35 -29.52
N ALA A 281 -2.26 14.14 -29.02
CA ALA A 281 -3.18 13.42 -28.14
C ALA A 281 -3.33 14.04 -26.73
N VAL A 282 -2.41 14.91 -26.34
CA VAL A 282 -2.38 15.52 -25.00
C VAL A 282 -2.46 17.04 -25.00
N LEU A 283 -2.52 17.68 -26.18
CA LEU A 283 -2.65 19.13 -26.29
C LEU A 283 -3.89 19.65 -25.56
N LEU A 284 -3.79 20.87 -25.10
CA LEU A 284 -4.85 21.54 -24.34
C LEU A 284 -5.61 22.52 -25.24
N ASP A 285 -6.94 22.47 -25.17
CA ASP A 285 -7.79 23.49 -25.74
C ASP A 285 -7.78 24.74 -24.83
N ASN A 286 -7.62 25.92 -25.40
CA ASN A 286 -7.81 27.20 -24.72
C ASN A 286 -6.93 27.48 -23.49
N PHE A 287 -5.61 27.35 -23.59
CA PHE A 287 -4.66 27.76 -22.54
C PHE A 287 -4.92 27.20 -21.13
N ARG A 288 -5.51 26.04 -21.02
CA ARG A 288 -5.69 25.36 -19.72
C ARG A 288 -4.35 25.00 -19.13
N GLU A 289 -4.29 25.02 -17.80
CA GLU A 289 -3.12 24.59 -17.06
C GLU A 289 -2.80 23.12 -17.35
N LYS A 290 -1.52 22.83 -17.64
CA LYS A 290 -1.04 21.46 -17.81
C LYS A 290 -1.14 20.72 -16.49
N LYS A 291 -1.68 19.50 -16.51
CA LYS A 291 -1.84 18.64 -15.34
C LYS A 291 -1.51 17.20 -15.72
N ILE A 292 -0.95 16.46 -14.77
CA ILE A 292 -0.76 15.02 -14.97
C ILE A 292 -2.14 14.36 -15.06
N ARG A 293 -2.39 13.66 -16.15
CA ARG A 293 -3.64 12.94 -16.36
C ARG A 293 -3.73 11.71 -15.45
N PRO A 294 -4.92 11.36 -14.93
CA PRO A 294 -5.09 10.26 -13.98
C PRO A 294 -4.57 8.90 -14.47
N GLU A 295 -4.66 8.61 -15.77
CA GLU A 295 -4.16 7.37 -16.35
C GLU A 295 -2.65 7.20 -16.18
N TYR A 296 -1.87 8.29 -16.26
CA TYR A 296 -0.42 8.24 -16.00
C TYR A 296 -0.09 7.99 -14.54
N LEU A 297 -0.89 8.54 -13.62
CA LEU A 297 -0.69 8.32 -12.18
C LEU A 297 -0.98 6.87 -11.75
N ARG A 298 -1.77 6.15 -12.55
CA ARG A 298 -2.17 4.76 -12.29
C ARG A 298 -1.43 3.74 -13.16
N ALA A 299 -0.58 4.20 -14.07
CA ALA A 299 0.23 3.35 -14.93
C ALA A 299 1.24 2.51 -14.13
N SER A 300 1.96 1.61 -14.78
CA SER A 300 2.96 0.78 -14.11
C SER A 300 4.04 1.64 -13.40
N ALA A 301 4.75 1.03 -12.46
CA ALA A 301 5.84 1.72 -11.76
C ALA A 301 6.88 2.27 -12.75
N GLU A 302 7.22 1.49 -13.78
CA GLU A 302 8.18 1.88 -14.83
C GLU A 302 7.67 3.09 -15.63
N GLN A 303 6.39 3.09 -16.02
CA GLN A 303 5.79 4.20 -16.75
C GLN A 303 5.72 5.48 -15.90
N ARG A 304 5.46 5.36 -14.60
CA ARG A 304 5.49 6.51 -13.68
C ARG A 304 6.90 7.04 -13.43
N TRP A 305 7.90 6.14 -13.40
CA TRP A 305 9.31 6.56 -13.34
C TRP A 305 9.72 7.30 -14.59
N ALA A 306 9.36 6.82 -15.78
CA ALA A 306 9.64 7.50 -17.04
C ALA A 306 8.98 8.89 -17.08
N LEU A 307 7.72 9.02 -16.62
CA LEU A 307 7.04 10.31 -16.49
C LEU A 307 7.81 11.27 -15.56
N LEU A 308 8.21 10.78 -14.39
CA LEU A 308 8.98 11.59 -13.42
C LEU A 308 10.33 12.00 -14.00
N GLN A 309 11.02 11.11 -14.68
CA GLN A 309 12.29 11.42 -15.33
C GLN A 309 12.12 12.54 -16.37
N GLY A 310 11.13 12.45 -17.25
CA GLY A 310 10.84 13.51 -18.22
C GLY A 310 10.52 14.87 -17.57
N LEU A 311 9.78 14.87 -16.44
CA LEU A 311 9.54 16.09 -15.65
C LEU A 311 10.83 16.66 -15.06
N MET A 312 11.70 15.81 -14.52
CA MET A 312 12.97 16.23 -13.92
C MET A 312 13.96 16.74 -14.96
N ASP A 313 14.02 16.11 -16.13
CA ASP A 313 14.92 16.50 -17.22
C ASP A 313 14.47 17.81 -17.89
N SER A 314 13.19 18.20 -17.74
CA SER A 314 12.67 19.48 -18.26
C SER A 314 12.79 20.63 -17.26
N ASP A 315 12.11 20.54 -16.11
CA ASP A 315 11.99 21.61 -15.12
C ASP A 315 12.59 21.24 -13.75
N GLY A 316 13.20 20.07 -13.63
CA GLY A 316 13.78 19.61 -12.39
C GLY A 316 14.95 20.46 -11.91
N CYS A 317 15.05 20.64 -10.59
CA CYS A 317 16.19 21.30 -9.95
C CYS A 317 16.69 20.42 -8.79
N ILE A 318 17.98 20.12 -8.78
CA ILE A 318 18.64 19.52 -7.63
C ILE A 318 19.16 20.65 -6.76
N GLY A 319 18.39 20.99 -5.71
CA GLY A 319 18.85 21.94 -4.72
C GLY A 319 20.02 21.38 -3.91
N GLU A 320 21.07 22.16 -3.75
CA GLU A 320 22.10 21.87 -2.77
C GLU A 320 21.47 21.87 -1.36
N ARG A 321 21.75 20.84 -0.56
CA ARG A 321 21.28 20.71 0.83
C ARG A 321 22.22 21.40 1.78
#